data_20b2f357017286ac7fb4e3ccc634a89a
#
_entry.id   20b2f357017286ac7fb4e3ccc634a89a
#
_cell.length_a   1.000
_cell.length_b   1.000
_cell.length_c   1.000
_cell.angle_alpha   90.00
_cell.angle_beta   90.00
_cell.angle_gamma   90.00
#
_symmetry.space_group_name_H-M   'P 1'
#
loop_
_entity.id
_entity.type
_entity.pdbx_description
1 polymer ?
#
loop_
_entity_poly.entity_id
_entity_poly.type
_entity_poly.pdbx_seq_one_letter_code
_entity_poly.pdbx_strand_id
1 'polypeptide(L)'
;YLNLRSSGELMTSRAHGSEKALATLAITAMPKTAAPRVLVGGLGFGYTLRAALDALPGDAKVTVAELFDLVLTANRGEVGELAGRPLDDPRVTVRMGDVRDALGAATFEAILLDVDNGPEAFTLEGNARLYTPKGLAKLAHSLVPRGILGIWSNAEGPPSEAVLKRFEGSGFYTPWVERTRSRENKRGSHHTIVLARRR
;
A
#
# COMPACT_ATOMS: atom_id res chain seq x y z
N TYR A 1 -1.46 -19.23 -6.46
CA TYR A 1 -0.12 -18.87 -5.93
C TYR A 1 0.67 -18.14 -7.01
N LEU A 2 1.31 -17.02 -6.65
CA LEU A 2 2.34 -16.38 -7.45
C LEU A 2 3.69 -16.64 -6.78
N ASN A 3 4.59 -17.32 -7.47
CA ASN A 3 5.90 -17.69 -6.95
C ASN A 3 7.00 -17.00 -7.75
N LEU A 4 7.96 -16.40 -7.08
CA LEU A 4 9.24 -16.03 -7.67
C LEU A 4 10.16 -17.24 -7.64
N ARG A 5 10.81 -17.57 -8.77
CA ARG A 5 11.68 -18.76 -8.93
C ARG A 5 12.81 -18.90 -7.90
N SER A 6 13.15 -17.80 -7.19
CA SER A 6 14.27 -17.76 -6.22
C SER A 6 13.87 -17.48 -4.78
N SER A 7 12.62 -17.11 -4.46
CA SER A 7 12.25 -16.58 -3.14
C SER A 7 11.03 -17.25 -2.49
N GLY A 8 10.47 -18.31 -3.10
CA GLY A 8 9.31 -19.00 -2.57
C GLY A 8 7.96 -18.35 -2.92
N GLU A 9 6.94 -18.63 -2.11
CA GLU A 9 5.58 -18.11 -2.33
C GLU A 9 5.53 -16.60 -2.06
N LEU A 10 5.27 -15.82 -3.10
CA LEU A 10 5.14 -14.37 -2.99
C LEU A 10 3.75 -13.97 -2.50
N MET A 11 2.70 -14.65 -2.97
CA MET A 11 1.31 -14.30 -2.70
C MET A 11 0.39 -15.52 -2.77
N THR A 12 -0.67 -15.50 -1.95
CA THR A 12 -1.76 -16.48 -2.01
C THR A 12 -3.11 -15.79 -2.06
N SER A 13 -4.00 -16.28 -2.90
CA SER A 13 -5.38 -15.78 -2.98
C SER A 13 -6.24 -16.07 -1.74
N ARG A 14 -5.74 -16.87 -0.80
CA ARG A 14 -6.48 -17.29 0.41
C ARG A 14 -6.21 -16.40 1.63
N ALA A 15 -5.23 -15.52 1.55
CA ALA A 15 -4.78 -14.70 2.68
C ALA A 15 -4.66 -13.25 2.19
N HIS A 16 -5.74 -12.50 2.29
CA HIS A 16 -5.86 -11.10 1.83
C HIS A 16 -6.49 -10.17 2.86
N GLY A 17 -6.69 -10.64 4.10
CA GLY A 17 -7.29 -9.83 5.17
C GLY A 17 -6.42 -8.65 5.58
N SER A 18 -5.11 -8.80 5.52
CA SER A 18 -4.16 -7.73 5.85
C SER A 18 -4.08 -6.64 4.78
N GLU A 19 -4.18 -7.01 3.51
CA GLU A 19 -4.22 -6.08 2.39
C GLU A 19 -5.50 -5.23 2.42
N LYS A 20 -6.64 -5.87 2.73
CA LYS A 20 -7.90 -5.14 2.97
C LYS A 20 -7.81 -4.22 4.17
N ALA A 21 -7.20 -4.67 5.27
CA ALA A 21 -7.00 -3.85 6.46
C ALA A 21 -6.11 -2.63 6.18
N LEU A 22 -5.04 -2.76 5.38
CA LEU A 22 -4.20 -1.63 4.96
C LEU A 22 -5.06 -0.53 4.35
N ALA A 23 -5.88 -0.87 3.36
CA ALA A 23 -6.74 0.10 2.68
C ALA A 23 -7.77 0.73 3.65
N THR A 24 -8.49 -0.11 4.39
CA THR A 24 -9.57 0.35 5.29
C THR A 24 -9.03 1.29 6.37
N LEU A 25 -7.93 0.92 7.03
CA LEU A 25 -7.33 1.71 8.10
C LEU A 25 -6.82 3.06 7.59
N ALA A 26 -6.09 3.07 6.48
CA ALA A 26 -5.54 4.30 5.93
C ALA A 26 -6.63 5.26 5.42
N ILE A 27 -7.67 4.75 4.73
CA ILE A 27 -8.77 5.57 4.22
C ILE A 27 -9.64 6.10 5.35
N THR A 28 -9.84 5.33 6.42
CA THR A 28 -10.54 5.80 7.61
C THR A 28 -9.80 6.95 8.31
N ALA A 29 -8.46 6.89 8.31
CA ALA A 29 -7.61 7.87 8.97
C ALA A 29 -7.29 9.12 8.14
N MET A 30 -7.45 9.07 6.80
CA MET A 30 -7.12 10.18 5.91
C MET A 30 -8.06 11.39 6.08
N PRO A 31 -7.66 12.61 5.64
CA PRO A 31 -8.53 13.77 5.61
C PRO A 31 -9.79 13.51 4.77
N LYS A 32 -10.94 13.92 5.27
CA LYS A 32 -12.20 13.88 4.52
C LYS A 32 -12.24 15.03 3.53
N THR A 33 -12.37 14.71 2.25
CA THR A 33 -12.48 15.70 1.17
C THR A 33 -13.39 15.15 0.06
N ALA A 34 -13.94 16.02 -0.74
CA ALA A 34 -14.58 15.64 -2.00
C ALA A 34 -13.49 15.16 -2.98
N ALA A 35 -13.80 14.13 -3.77
CA ALA A 35 -12.92 13.55 -4.78
C ALA A 35 -11.50 13.24 -4.27
N PRO A 36 -11.33 12.45 -3.19
CA PRO A 36 -10.03 12.13 -2.64
C PRO A 36 -9.16 11.39 -3.66
N ARG A 37 -7.87 11.68 -3.64
CA ARG A 37 -6.86 11.04 -4.50
C ARG A 37 -6.04 10.08 -3.68
N VAL A 38 -6.01 8.84 -4.09
CA VAL A 38 -5.29 7.76 -3.40
C VAL A 38 -4.29 7.12 -4.34
N LEU A 39 -3.07 6.89 -3.86
CA LEU A 39 -2.06 6.09 -4.55
C LEU A 39 -1.96 4.72 -3.89
N VAL A 40 -2.07 3.68 -4.69
CA VAL A 40 -1.78 2.29 -4.31
C VAL A 40 -0.49 1.88 -5.00
N GLY A 41 0.56 1.62 -4.24
CA GLY A 41 1.81 1.06 -4.72
C GLY A 41 1.78 -0.46 -4.58
N GLY A 42 1.94 -1.14 -5.71
CA GLY A 42 1.75 -2.58 -5.85
C GLY A 42 0.30 -2.95 -6.15
N LEU A 43 0.09 -3.79 -7.17
CA LEU A 43 -1.22 -4.31 -7.53
C LEU A 43 -1.45 -5.71 -6.95
N GLY A 44 -0.47 -6.59 -7.06
CA GLY A 44 -0.59 -7.97 -6.62
C GLY A 44 -1.80 -8.67 -7.21
N PHE A 45 -2.67 -9.22 -6.37
CA PHE A 45 -3.98 -9.77 -6.79
C PHE A 45 -5.10 -8.72 -6.79
N GLY A 46 -4.82 -7.46 -6.51
CA GLY A 46 -5.79 -6.38 -6.53
C GLY A 46 -6.60 -6.20 -5.24
N TYR A 47 -6.32 -6.92 -4.16
CA TYR A 47 -7.11 -6.87 -2.92
C TYR A 47 -7.02 -5.51 -2.21
N THR A 48 -5.82 -4.92 -2.12
CA THR A 48 -5.64 -3.58 -1.57
C THR A 48 -6.37 -2.53 -2.40
N LEU A 49 -6.27 -2.62 -3.74
CA LEU A 49 -6.97 -1.73 -4.64
C LEU A 49 -8.50 -1.87 -4.50
N ARG A 50 -9.03 -3.11 -4.49
CA ARG A 50 -10.46 -3.37 -4.33
C ARG A 50 -10.98 -2.80 -3.01
N ALA A 51 -10.31 -3.09 -1.90
CA ALA A 51 -10.71 -2.57 -0.60
C ALA A 51 -10.64 -1.03 -0.52
N ALA A 52 -9.68 -0.41 -1.20
CA ALA A 52 -9.63 1.05 -1.33
C ALA A 52 -10.85 1.60 -2.07
N LEU A 53 -11.21 0.99 -3.21
CA LEU A 53 -12.37 1.39 -4.00
C LEU A 53 -13.69 1.22 -3.25
N ASP A 54 -13.82 0.17 -2.43
CA ASP A 54 -15.02 -0.09 -1.62
C ASP A 54 -15.19 0.93 -0.48
N ALA A 55 -14.08 1.45 0.05
CA ALA A 55 -14.07 2.42 1.15
C ALA A 55 -14.15 3.89 0.69
N LEU A 56 -13.90 4.16 -0.60
CA LEU A 56 -13.85 5.50 -1.16
C LEU A 56 -15.18 5.92 -1.80
N PRO A 57 -15.50 7.22 -1.81
CA PRO A 57 -16.67 7.75 -2.53
C PRO A 57 -16.54 7.57 -4.04
N GLY A 58 -17.66 7.69 -4.76
CA GLY A 58 -17.73 7.45 -6.20
C GLY A 58 -16.95 8.45 -7.06
N ASP A 59 -16.62 9.62 -6.54
CA ASP A 59 -15.85 10.68 -7.21
C ASP A 59 -14.34 10.62 -6.89
N ALA A 60 -13.90 9.65 -6.09
CA ALA A 60 -12.49 9.45 -5.78
C ALA A 60 -11.66 9.17 -7.05
N LYS A 61 -10.36 9.44 -6.97
CA LYS A 61 -9.38 9.09 -8.00
C LYS A 61 -8.31 8.20 -7.40
N VAL A 62 -8.18 6.99 -7.93
CA VAL A 62 -7.22 6.01 -7.44
C VAL A 62 -6.17 5.75 -8.52
N THR A 63 -4.92 6.05 -8.19
CA THR A 63 -3.78 5.66 -9.02
C THR A 63 -3.20 4.37 -8.47
N VAL A 64 -3.03 3.34 -9.29
CA VAL A 64 -2.27 2.15 -8.93
C VAL A 64 -0.96 2.13 -9.70
N ALA A 65 0.15 2.01 -9.00
CA ALA A 65 1.49 1.88 -9.57
C ALA A 65 1.94 0.41 -9.47
N GLU A 66 2.25 -0.21 -10.61
CA GLU A 66 2.71 -1.59 -10.68
C GLU A 66 3.98 -1.68 -11.51
N LEU A 67 4.98 -2.37 -10.96
CA LEU A 67 6.31 -2.49 -11.57
C LEU A 67 6.36 -3.55 -12.68
N PHE A 68 5.58 -4.62 -12.55
CA PHE A 68 5.65 -5.79 -13.41
C PHE A 68 4.44 -5.86 -14.37
N ASP A 69 4.71 -5.75 -15.66
CA ASP A 69 3.67 -5.88 -16.71
C ASP A 69 2.92 -7.23 -16.63
N LEU A 70 3.60 -8.29 -16.22
CA LEU A 70 2.99 -9.60 -16.02
C LEU A 70 1.85 -9.56 -14.98
N VAL A 71 2.03 -8.83 -13.88
CA VAL A 71 1.02 -8.67 -12.83
C VAL A 71 -0.20 -7.92 -13.37
N LEU A 72 0.04 -6.86 -14.14
CA LEU A 72 -1.02 -6.09 -14.78
C LEU A 72 -1.80 -6.94 -15.79
N THR A 73 -1.09 -7.65 -16.66
CA THR A 73 -1.71 -8.53 -17.67
C THR A 73 -2.55 -9.63 -17.01
N ALA A 74 -2.04 -10.26 -15.95
CA ALA A 74 -2.79 -11.28 -15.19
C ALA A 74 -4.08 -10.71 -14.57
N ASN A 75 -4.03 -9.49 -14.02
CA ASN A 75 -5.20 -8.83 -13.42
C ASN A 75 -6.23 -8.35 -14.46
N ARG A 76 -5.81 -8.07 -15.69
CA ARG A 76 -6.76 -7.84 -16.80
C ARG A 76 -7.41 -9.13 -17.30
N GLY A 77 -6.80 -10.28 -17.03
CA GLY A 77 -7.33 -11.62 -17.30
C GLY A 77 -8.10 -12.20 -16.10
N GLU A 78 -7.96 -13.51 -15.92
CA GLU A 78 -8.71 -14.29 -14.92
C GLU A 78 -8.32 -13.95 -13.47
N VAL A 79 -7.08 -13.54 -13.22
CA VAL A 79 -6.61 -13.19 -11.87
C VAL A 79 -7.41 -12.00 -11.30
N GLY A 80 -7.81 -11.06 -12.13
CA GLY A 80 -8.60 -9.91 -11.70
C GLY A 80 -9.95 -10.28 -11.06
N GLU A 81 -10.51 -11.43 -11.41
CA GLU A 81 -11.77 -11.92 -10.83
C GLU A 81 -11.66 -12.22 -9.33
N LEU A 82 -10.46 -12.59 -8.87
CA LEU A 82 -10.20 -12.87 -7.45
C LEU A 82 -10.53 -11.68 -6.53
N ALA A 83 -10.35 -10.47 -7.05
CA ALA A 83 -10.64 -9.22 -6.34
C ALA A 83 -11.81 -8.44 -6.97
N GLY A 84 -12.65 -9.09 -7.78
CA GLY A 84 -13.80 -8.44 -8.43
C GLY A 84 -13.40 -7.39 -9.45
N ARG A 85 -12.36 -7.64 -10.26
CA ARG A 85 -11.87 -6.83 -11.38
C ARG A 85 -11.67 -5.35 -11.03
N PRO A 86 -10.84 -5.02 -10.03
CA PRO A 86 -10.71 -3.64 -9.58
C PRO A 86 -10.11 -2.69 -10.63
N LEU A 87 -9.42 -3.22 -11.65
CA LEU A 87 -8.89 -2.40 -12.76
C LEU A 87 -9.95 -1.89 -13.73
N ASP A 88 -11.16 -2.50 -13.71
CA ASP A 88 -12.27 -2.07 -14.56
C ASP A 88 -13.06 -0.91 -13.94
N ASP A 89 -12.77 -0.53 -12.69
CA ASP A 89 -13.41 0.60 -12.01
C ASP A 89 -12.98 1.93 -12.66
N PRO A 90 -13.93 2.80 -13.08
CA PRO A 90 -13.61 4.04 -13.80
C PRO A 90 -12.81 5.06 -12.97
N ARG A 91 -12.75 4.90 -11.65
CA ARG A 91 -11.93 5.73 -10.75
C ARG A 91 -10.44 5.39 -10.83
N VAL A 92 -10.07 4.25 -11.45
CA VAL A 92 -8.71 3.71 -11.43
C VAL A 92 -7.90 4.21 -12.63
N THR A 93 -6.71 4.68 -12.35
CA THR A 93 -5.66 4.97 -13.34
C THR A 93 -4.45 4.10 -13.05
N VAL A 94 -4.04 3.29 -14.03
CA VAL A 94 -2.84 2.44 -13.91
C VAL A 94 -1.61 3.24 -14.33
N ARG A 95 -0.56 3.17 -13.53
CA ARG A 95 0.80 3.61 -13.87
C ARG A 95 1.76 2.43 -13.84
N MET A 96 2.29 2.08 -15.00
CA MET A 96 3.40 1.13 -15.09
C MET A 96 4.69 1.77 -14.63
N GLY A 97 5.43 1.05 -13.78
CA GLY A 97 6.74 1.47 -13.29
C GLY A 97 6.80 1.55 -11.76
N ASP A 98 7.89 2.14 -11.29
CA ASP A 98 8.15 2.30 -9.87
C ASP A 98 7.15 3.26 -9.23
N VAL A 99 6.62 2.92 -8.06
CA VAL A 99 5.72 3.78 -7.31
C VAL A 99 6.31 5.17 -7.03
N ARG A 100 7.64 5.27 -6.94
CA ARG A 100 8.35 6.54 -6.76
C ARG A 100 8.16 7.52 -7.92
N ASP A 101 7.87 7.03 -9.11
CA ASP A 101 7.62 7.85 -10.30
C ASP A 101 6.19 8.41 -10.34
N ALA A 102 5.29 7.83 -9.53
CA ALA A 102 3.94 8.34 -9.32
C ALA A 102 3.86 9.44 -8.25
N LEU A 103 4.95 9.67 -7.49
CA LEU A 103 4.97 10.65 -6.40
C LEU A 103 5.11 12.09 -6.94
N GLY A 104 4.16 12.96 -6.59
CA GLY A 104 4.14 14.39 -6.90
C GLY A 104 3.91 15.23 -5.64
N ALA A 105 4.04 16.56 -5.74
CA ALA A 105 3.85 17.45 -4.60
C ALA A 105 2.39 17.53 -4.15
N ALA A 106 2.13 17.32 -2.85
CA ALA A 106 0.81 17.49 -2.19
C ALA A 106 -0.37 16.96 -3.03
N THR A 107 -0.24 15.74 -3.54
CA THR A 107 -1.18 15.18 -4.53
C THR A 107 -2.21 14.25 -3.90
N PHE A 108 -1.84 13.47 -2.88
CA PHE A 108 -2.65 12.37 -2.37
C PHE A 108 -3.14 12.60 -0.95
N GLU A 109 -4.37 12.23 -0.67
CA GLU A 109 -4.95 12.15 0.68
C GLU A 109 -4.47 10.89 1.40
N ALA A 110 -4.20 9.79 0.65
CA ALA A 110 -3.56 8.60 1.17
C ALA A 110 -2.59 7.98 0.15
N ILE A 111 -1.52 7.38 0.66
CA ILE A 111 -0.60 6.52 -0.10
C ILE A 111 -0.55 5.17 0.61
N LEU A 112 -0.87 4.10 -0.11
CA LEU A 112 -0.89 2.72 0.39
C LEU A 112 0.27 1.98 -0.27
N LEU A 113 1.24 1.52 0.51
CA LEU A 113 2.38 0.75 -0.01
C LEU A 113 2.19 -0.73 0.32
N ASP A 114 1.94 -1.51 -0.71
CA ASP A 114 1.81 -2.97 -0.71
C ASP A 114 2.80 -3.56 -1.74
N VAL A 115 4.05 -3.09 -1.68
CA VAL A 115 5.08 -3.35 -2.70
C VAL A 115 6.07 -4.44 -2.31
N ASP A 116 6.21 -4.72 -1.01
CA ASP A 116 7.10 -5.76 -0.46
C ASP A 116 6.77 -6.08 1.00
N ASN A 117 7.71 -6.73 1.69
CA ASN A 117 7.53 -7.17 3.08
C ASN A 117 7.67 -6.06 4.14
N GLY A 118 7.64 -4.79 3.75
CA GLY A 118 7.63 -3.63 4.66
C GLY A 118 9.02 -3.03 4.95
N PRO A 119 9.09 -2.04 5.88
CA PRO A 119 10.27 -1.19 6.03
C PRO A 119 11.51 -1.87 6.62
N GLU A 120 11.39 -3.08 7.12
CA GLU A 120 12.51 -3.89 7.64
C GLU A 120 12.81 -5.13 6.79
N ALA A 121 11.96 -5.46 5.82
CA ALA A 121 12.14 -6.61 4.95
C ALA A 121 12.66 -6.19 3.58
N PHE A 122 13.85 -6.65 3.25
CA PHE A 122 14.58 -6.31 2.01
C PHE A 122 14.37 -7.40 0.95
N THR A 123 13.15 -7.55 0.45
CA THR A 123 12.88 -8.53 -0.61
C THR A 123 13.34 -8.06 -1.98
N LEU A 124 13.32 -6.74 -2.22
CA LEU A 124 13.86 -6.10 -3.41
C LEU A 124 14.70 -4.89 -2.98
N GLU A 125 15.98 -4.86 -3.33
CA GLU A 125 16.88 -3.72 -3.03
C GLU A 125 16.30 -2.37 -3.48
N GLY A 126 15.49 -2.37 -4.56
CA GLY A 126 14.82 -1.19 -5.07
C GLY A 126 13.85 -0.55 -4.07
N ASN A 127 13.11 -1.33 -3.30
CA ASN A 127 12.09 -0.86 -2.38
C ASN A 127 12.67 -0.31 -1.07
N ALA A 128 13.88 -0.74 -0.66
CA ALA A 128 14.57 -0.18 0.49
C ALA A 128 14.74 1.35 0.39
N ARG A 129 14.81 1.88 -0.84
CA ARG A 129 14.92 3.33 -1.08
C ARG A 129 13.69 4.12 -0.66
N LEU A 130 12.49 3.51 -0.62
CA LEU A 130 11.26 4.14 -0.13
C LEU A 130 11.35 4.49 1.36
N TYR A 131 12.06 3.67 2.13
CA TYR A 131 12.15 3.75 3.59
C TYR A 131 13.42 4.45 4.10
N THR A 132 14.24 4.99 3.19
CA THR A 132 15.31 5.91 3.55
C THR A 132 14.73 7.26 4.00
N PRO A 133 15.47 8.10 4.75
CA PRO A 133 15.00 9.46 5.09
C PRO A 133 14.56 10.25 3.86
N LYS A 134 15.31 10.16 2.75
CA LYS A 134 14.97 10.83 1.48
C LYS A 134 13.70 10.27 0.84
N GLY A 135 13.51 8.95 0.87
CA GLY A 135 12.32 8.28 0.35
C GLY A 135 11.08 8.67 1.15
N LEU A 136 11.16 8.59 2.49
CA LEU A 136 10.08 8.99 3.39
C LEU A 136 9.75 10.48 3.24
N ALA A 137 10.74 11.36 3.10
CA ALA A 137 10.51 12.79 2.85
C ALA A 137 9.77 13.02 1.52
N LYS A 138 10.10 12.24 0.47
CA LYS A 138 9.38 12.32 -0.82
C LYS A 138 7.94 11.83 -0.67
N LEU A 139 7.69 10.76 0.07
CA LEU A 139 6.34 10.27 0.38
C LEU A 139 5.55 11.32 1.17
N ALA A 140 6.15 11.92 2.22
CA ALA A 140 5.52 13.00 2.98
C ALA A 140 5.18 14.20 2.08
N HIS A 141 6.10 14.63 1.22
CA HIS A 141 5.87 15.74 0.28
C HIS A 141 4.72 15.45 -0.71
N SER A 142 4.50 14.19 -1.06
CA SER A 142 3.46 13.76 -1.99
C SER A 142 2.06 13.68 -1.36
N LEU A 143 1.98 13.60 -0.05
CA LEU A 143 0.71 13.68 0.68
C LEU A 143 0.26 15.14 0.86
N VAL A 144 -1.04 15.36 0.93
CA VAL A 144 -1.59 16.63 1.43
C VAL A 144 -1.32 16.78 2.93
N PRO A 145 -1.38 18.01 3.52
CA PRO A 145 -1.30 18.15 4.97
C PRO A 145 -2.27 17.21 5.70
N ARG A 146 -1.79 16.50 6.72
CA ARG A 146 -2.51 15.46 7.46
C ARG A 146 -2.88 14.21 6.64
N GLY A 147 -2.42 14.07 5.40
CA GLY A 147 -2.56 12.87 4.59
C GLY A 147 -1.89 11.66 5.24
N ILE A 148 -2.30 10.46 4.84
CA ILE A 148 -1.90 9.19 5.46
C ILE A 148 -1.02 8.38 4.54
N LEU A 149 0.11 7.92 5.08
CA LEU A 149 0.91 6.85 4.52
C LEU A 149 0.55 5.55 5.26
N GLY A 150 0.12 4.53 4.53
CA GLY A 150 -0.07 3.17 5.02
C GLY A 150 0.95 2.25 4.39
N ILE A 151 1.58 1.38 5.17
CA ILE A 151 2.58 0.42 4.71
C ILE A 151 2.21 -0.96 5.26
N TRP A 152 2.07 -1.93 4.36
CA TRP A 152 1.94 -3.32 4.73
C TRP A 152 3.30 -3.95 5.04
N SER A 153 3.34 -4.86 6.01
CA SER A 153 4.53 -5.61 6.37
C SER A 153 4.16 -7.02 6.81
N ASN A 154 4.95 -8.00 6.37
CA ASN A 154 4.84 -9.38 6.84
C ASN A 154 5.47 -9.58 8.22
N ALA A 155 6.09 -8.57 8.81
CA ALA A 155 6.65 -8.64 10.15
C ALA A 155 5.55 -8.91 11.19
N GLU A 156 5.80 -9.83 12.10
CA GLU A 156 4.84 -10.14 13.19
C GLU A 156 4.83 -9.10 14.30
N GLY A 157 5.81 -8.22 14.34
CA GLY A 157 6.01 -7.19 15.36
C GLY A 157 6.07 -5.77 14.79
N PRO A 158 6.04 -4.75 15.67
CA PRO A 158 6.19 -3.37 15.25
C PRO A 158 7.61 -3.13 14.70
N PRO A 159 7.77 -2.15 13.81
CA PRO A 159 9.08 -1.68 13.38
C PRO A 159 9.94 -1.25 14.58
N SER A 160 11.26 -1.34 14.42
CA SER A 160 12.19 -0.88 15.43
C SER A 160 12.04 0.63 15.72
N GLU A 161 12.44 1.07 16.90
CA GLU A 161 12.41 2.49 17.28
C GLU A 161 13.22 3.36 16.29
N ALA A 162 14.32 2.82 15.77
CA ALA A 162 15.13 3.50 14.77
C ALA A 162 14.37 3.76 13.45
N VAL A 163 13.52 2.82 13.03
CA VAL A 163 12.63 2.98 11.87
C VAL A 163 11.57 4.03 12.16
N LEU A 164 10.91 3.97 13.32
CA LEU A 164 9.88 4.94 13.70
C LEU A 164 10.43 6.38 13.76
N LYS A 165 11.62 6.57 14.32
CA LYS A 165 12.32 7.87 14.35
C LYS A 165 12.63 8.43 12.96
N ARG A 166 12.89 7.56 11.97
CA ARG A 166 13.08 8.04 10.58
C ARG A 166 11.83 8.72 10.01
N PHE A 167 10.64 8.20 10.33
CA PHE A 167 9.39 8.84 9.90
C PHE A 167 9.25 10.24 10.48
N GLU A 168 9.51 10.40 11.78
CA GLU A 168 9.41 11.70 12.45
C GLU A 168 10.36 12.73 11.85
N GLY A 169 11.61 12.33 11.56
CA GLY A 169 12.62 13.16 10.90
C GLY A 169 12.34 13.45 9.43
N SER A 170 11.34 12.79 8.84
CA SER A 170 11.02 12.88 7.40
C SER A 170 9.68 13.57 7.11
N GLY A 171 9.10 14.29 8.07
CA GLY A 171 7.88 15.08 7.86
C GLY A 171 6.58 14.37 8.28
N PHE A 172 6.68 13.29 9.03
CA PHE A 172 5.53 12.62 9.64
C PHE A 172 5.44 12.92 11.15
N TYR A 173 4.25 12.78 11.71
CA TYR A 173 4.08 12.57 13.15
C TYR A 173 4.55 11.14 13.50
N THR A 174 4.65 10.85 14.81
CA THR A 174 4.95 9.50 15.29
C THR A 174 4.02 8.49 14.63
N PRO A 175 4.54 7.48 13.92
CA PRO A 175 3.71 6.45 13.32
C PRO A 175 3.01 5.61 14.39
N TRP A 176 1.86 5.06 14.04
CA TRP A 176 1.23 4.02 14.85
C TRP A 176 1.14 2.71 14.06
N VAL A 177 0.95 1.64 14.78
CA VAL A 177 1.07 0.28 14.23
C VAL A 177 -0.18 -0.52 14.59
N GLU A 178 -0.77 -1.14 13.59
CA GLU A 178 -1.90 -2.04 13.73
C GLU A 178 -1.47 -3.47 13.40
N ARG A 179 -1.84 -4.44 14.26
CA ARG A 179 -1.66 -5.86 13.98
C ARG A 179 -2.94 -6.43 13.39
N THR A 180 -2.81 -7.11 12.28
CA THR A 180 -3.92 -7.74 11.59
C THR A 180 -3.61 -9.20 11.26
N ARG A 181 -4.63 -9.95 10.89
CA ARG A 181 -4.49 -11.33 10.43
C ARG A 181 -4.53 -11.38 8.91
N SER A 182 -3.75 -12.31 8.34
CA SER A 182 -3.74 -12.53 6.89
C SER A 182 -5.08 -13.02 6.34
N ARG A 183 -5.93 -13.62 7.17
CA ARG A 183 -7.27 -14.10 6.78
C ARG A 183 -8.37 -13.35 7.51
N GLU A 184 -9.47 -13.06 6.82
CA GLU A 184 -10.64 -12.33 7.36
C GLU A 184 -11.31 -13.04 8.54
N ASN A 185 -11.26 -14.38 8.60
CA ASN A 185 -11.80 -15.18 9.70
C ASN A 185 -10.92 -15.17 10.97
N LYS A 186 -10.01 -14.21 11.10
CA LYS A 186 -9.05 -14.05 12.19
C LYS A 186 -8.08 -15.25 12.35
N ARG A 187 -7.88 -16.03 11.29
CA ARG A 187 -6.88 -17.10 11.21
C ARG A 187 -5.68 -16.66 10.35
N GLY A 188 -4.66 -17.50 10.26
CA GLY A 188 -3.43 -17.22 9.51
C GLY A 188 -2.38 -16.45 10.31
N SER A 189 -1.29 -16.10 9.66
CA SER A 189 -0.18 -15.31 10.22
C SER A 189 -0.64 -13.91 10.62
N HIS A 190 0.08 -13.31 11.54
CA HIS A 190 -0.05 -11.89 11.84
C HIS A 190 0.79 -11.10 10.85
N HIS A 191 0.24 -9.99 10.42
CA HIS A 191 0.93 -8.98 9.64
C HIS A 191 0.81 -7.63 10.34
N THR A 192 1.72 -6.75 10.03
CA THR A 192 1.82 -5.42 10.62
C THR A 192 1.46 -4.38 9.56
N ILE A 193 0.65 -3.40 9.94
CA ILE A 193 0.37 -2.21 9.13
C ILE A 193 0.93 -1.01 9.88
N VAL A 194 1.87 -0.31 9.25
CA VAL A 194 2.42 0.94 9.77
C VAL A 194 1.66 2.09 9.14
N LEU A 195 1.12 2.96 9.96
CA LEU A 195 0.38 4.13 9.54
C LEU A 195 1.10 5.39 10.02
N ALA A 196 1.32 6.34 9.12
CA ALA A 196 1.97 7.60 9.44
C ALA A 196 1.20 8.79 8.85
N ARG A 197 0.97 9.82 9.67
CA ARG A 197 0.28 11.03 9.27
C ARG A 197 1.29 12.10 8.90
N ARG A 198 1.16 12.74 7.74
CA ARG A 198 1.95 13.92 7.36
C ARG A 198 1.69 15.08 8.34
N ARG A 199 2.73 15.77 8.74
CA ARG A 199 2.69 17.06 9.48
C ARG A 199 2.09 18.19 8.65
#